data_6afa4bcfa87a64e7c3efc3a2f515329c
#
_entry.id   6afa4bcfa87a64e7c3efc3a2f515329c
#
_cell.length_a   1.000
_cell.length_b   1.000
_cell.length_c   1.000
_cell.angle_alpha   90.00
_cell.angle_beta   90.00
_cell.angle_gamma   90.00
#
_symmetry.space_group_name_H-M   'P 1'
#
loop_
_entity.id
_entity.type
_entity.pdbx_description
1 polymer ?
#
loop_
_entity_poly.entity_id
_entity_poly.type
_entity_poly.pdbx_seq_one_letter_code
_entity_poly.pdbx_strand_id
1 'polypeptide(L)'
;KKYHRKNCSSGIERRPNMSTLPADLKSKALETPNIPAAVVCPNQESILSAVIEGKNMNLIDPTLIGNKSLIAETAKNLNLDISKFNIVESKDEEDSASIACQMSNENKSKIIIKGNLHTDILMRSYLKKEFNLLDGRRLSHIWHMTAPQLKKPLFITDGALNVLPRVDIK
;
A
#
# COMPACT_ATOMS: atom_id res chain seq x y z
N LYS A 1 -23.89 34.08 -29.17
CA LYS A 1 -24.59 32.82 -28.81
C LYS A 1 -24.27 32.52 -27.36
N LYS A 2 -25.29 32.69 -26.46
CA LYS A 2 -25.19 32.44 -25.02
C LYS A 2 -25.29 30.89 -24.81
N TYR A 3 -24.25 30.27 -24.23
CA TYR A 3 -24.34 28.89 -23.76
C TYR A 3 -25.05 28.89 -22.39
N HIS A 4 -26.22 28.33 -22.34
CA HIS A 4 -26.91 27.98 -21.10
C HIS A 4 -26.21 26.79 -20.44
N ARG A 5 -25.57 27.01 -19.28
CA ARG A 5 -25.17 25.92 -18.39
C ARG A 5 -26.45 25.36 -17.76
N LYS A 6 -26.81 24.14 -18.16
CA LYS A 6 -27.80 23.34 -17.41
C LYS A 6 -27.15 22.88 -16.10
N ASN A 7 -27.74 23.34 -14.99
CA ASN A 7 -27.44 22.77 -13.67
C ASN A 7 -27.88 21.31 -13.67
N CYS A 8 -26.92 20.40 -13.72
CA CYS A 8 -27.11 18.98 -13.37
C CYS A 8 -26.93 18.85 -11.86
N SER A 9 -28.02 19.03 -11.11
CA SER A 9 -28.15 18.50 -9.75
C SER A 9 -28.42 16.97 -9.86
N SER A 10 -27.42 16.20 -10.23
CA SER A 10 -27.48 14.75 -10.09
C SER A 10 -27.00 14.40 -8.70
N GLY A 11 -27.91 13.89 -7.87
CA GLY A 11 -27.57 13.30 -6.59
C GLY A 11 -26.40 12.34 -6.77
N ILE A 12 -25.41 12.49 -5.91
CA ILE A 12 -24.33 11.53 -5.80
C ILE A 12 -24.99 10.27 -5.24
N GLU A 13 -25.46 9.38 -6.13
CA GLU A 13 -25.73 8.01 -5.75
C GLU A 13 -24.44 7.48 -5.13
N ARG A 14 -24.47 7.21 -3.82
CA ARG A 14 -23.36 6.51 -3.14
C ARG A 14 -23.19 5.20 -3.90
N ARG A 15 -22.09 5.11 -4.65
CA ARG A 15 -21.73 3.86 -5.31
C ARG A 15 -21.74 2.76 -4.24
N PRO A 16 -22.39 1.63 -4.49
CA PRO A 16 -22.37 0.52 -3.54
C PRO A 16 -20.92 0.22 -3.23
N ASN A 17 -20.63 -0.03 -1.95
CA ASN A 17 -19.30 -0.29 -1.41
C ASN A 17 -18.71 -1.53 -2.11
N MET A 18 -17.96 -1.31 -3.21
CA MET A 18 -17.52 -2.34 -4.15
C MET A 18 -16.09 -2.83 -3.87
N SER A 19 -15.62 -2.71 -2.65
CA SER A 19 -14.36 -3.31 -2.24
C SER A 19 -14.55 -4.45 -1.25
N THR A 20 -15.36 -5.43 -1.63
CA THR A 20 -15.26 -6.72 -0.95
C THR A 20 -14.09 -7.47 -1.58
N LEU A 21 -13.03 -7.66 -0.79
CA LEU A 21 -11.94 -8.55 -1.14
C LEU A 21 -12.55 -9.90 -1.58
N PRO A 22 -12.14 -10.49 -2.72
CA PRO A 22 -12.66 -11.79 -3.15
C PRO A 22 -12.55 -12.81 -2.02
N ALA A 23 -13.64 -13.52 -1.75
CA ALA A 23 -13.74 -14.41 -0.59
C ALA A 23 -12.69 -15.53 -0.60
N ASP A 24 -12.35 -16.04 -1.78
CA ASP A 24 -11.32 -17.05 -1.99
C ASP A 24 -9.91 -16.53 -1.65
N LEU A 25 -9.59 -15.29 -2.01
CA LEU A 25 -8.33 -14.66 -1.65
C LEU A 25 -8.24 -14.40 -0.15
N LYS A 26 -9.34 -13.91 0.43
CA LYS A 26 -9.42 -13.70 1.89
C LYS A 26 -9.22 -15.00 2.66
N SER A 27 -9.91 -16.07 2.27
CA SER A 27 -9.78 -17.38 2.92
C SER A 27 -8.34 -17.89 2.87
N LYS A 28 -7.69 -17.86 1.70
CA LYS A 28 -6.29 -18.27 1.53
C LYS A 28 -5.33 -17.42 2.35
N ALA A 29 -5.55 -16.11 2.42
CA ALA A 29 -4.71 -15.23 3.22
C ALA A 29 -4.82 -15.53 4.72
N LEU A 30 -6.01 -15.89 5.21
CA LEU A 30 -6.25 -16.26 6.62
C LEU A 30 -5.68 -17.63 7.00
N GLU A 31 -5.36 -18.49 6.05
CA GLU A 31 -4.68 -19.77 6.26
C GLU A 31 -3.16 -19.61 6.48
N THR A 32 -2.62 -18.43 6.19
CA THR A 32 -1.18 -18.13 6.33
C THR A 32 -0.91 -17.29 7.58
N PRO A 33 0.28 -17.42 8.20
CA PRO A 33 0.67 -16.53 9.30
C PRO A 33 0.68 -15.06 8.87
N ASN A 34 0.44 -14.15 9.82
CA ASN A 34 0.52 -12.71 9.58
C ASN A 34 1.85 -12.34 8.93
N ILE A 35 1.79 -11.53 7.89
CA ILE A 35 2.99 -11.12 7.15
C ILE A 35 3.58 -9.86 7.80
N PRO A 36 4.85 -9.89 8.29
CA PRO A 36 5.50 -8.68 8.77
C PRO A 36 5.59 -7.62 7.67
N ALA A 37 5.08 -6.43 7.96
CA ALA A 37 4.97 -5.34 6.99
C ALA A 37 5.63 -4.05 7.50
N ALA A 38 6.51 -3.44 6.71
CA ALA A 38 7.04 -2.11 6.93
C ALA A 38 6.12 -1.07 6.25
N VAL A 39 5.44 -0.23 7.03
CA VAL A 39 4.50 0.77 6.52
C VAL A 39 5.16 2.14 6.55
N VAL A 40 5.45 2.69 5.39
CA VAL A 40 6.22 3.92 5.23
C VAL A 40 5.31 5.14 5.20
N CYS A 41 5.51 6.09 6.09
CA CYS A 41 4.76 7.35 6.21
C CYS A 41 3.23 7.14 6.25
N PRO A 42 2.67 6.40 7.22
CA PRO A 42 1.23 6.14 7.31
C PRO A 42 0.44 7.29 7.96
N ASN A 43 0.77 8.54 7.60
CA ASN A 43 0.19 9.77 8.15
C ASN A 43 -1.00 10.30 7.33
N GLN A 44 -1.68 9.44 6.57
CA GLN A 44 -2.97 9.71 5.93
C GLN A 44 -4.06 8.80 6.50
N GLU A 45 -5.26 9.35 6.68
CA GLU A 45 -6.41 8.65 7.28
C GLU A 45 -6.75 7.34 6.58
N SER A 46 -6.82 7.35 5.25
CA SER A 46 -7.15 6.16 4.45
C SER A 46 -6.10 5.05 4.57
N ILE A 47 -4.83 5.43 4.68
CA ILE A 47 -3.71 4.48 4.78
C ILE A 47 -3.68 3.87 6.17
N LEU A 48 -3.73 4.71 7.22
CA LEU A 48 -3.69 4.23 8.59
C LEU A 48 -4.88 3.33 8.90
N SER A 49 -6.09 3.69 8.45
CA SER A 49 -7.29 2.85 8.60
C SER A 49 -7.13 1.51 7.92
N ALA A 50 -6.63 1.47 6.68
CA ALA A 50 -6.43 0.22 5.95
C ALA A 50 -5.38 -0.68 6.61
N VAL A 51 -4.31 -0.11 7.16
CA VAL A 51 -3.26 -0.85 7.87
C VAL A 51 -3.80 -1.47 9.16
N ILE A 52 -4.60 -0.71 9.92
CA ILE A 52 -5.24 -1.21 11.15
C ILE A 52 -6.25 -2.31 10.82
N GLU A 53 -7.05 -2.14 9.77
CA GLU A 53 -7.98 -3.17 9.30
C GLU A 53 -7.21 -4.45 8.92
N GLY A 54 -6.12 -4.34 8.16
CA GLY A 54 -5.27 -5.47 7.78
C GLY A 54 -4.70 -6.22 9.00
N LYS A 55 -4.30 -5.49 10.06
CA LYS A 55 -3.86 -6.08 11.33
C LYS A 55 -5.01 -6.76 12.05
N ASN A 56 -6.17 -6.12 12.16
CA ASN A 56 -7.34 -6.67 12.83
C ASN A 56 -7.90 -7.93 12.14
N MET A 57 -7.69 -8.01 10.82
CA MET A 57 -8.02 -9.19 10.01
C MET A 57 -6.95 -10.28 10.07
N ASN A 58 -5.88 -10.12 10.85
CA ASN A 58 -4.75 -11.05 10.93
C ASN A 58 -4.09 -11.32 9.55
N LEU A 59 -3.99 -10.31 8.70
CA LEU A 59 -3.31 -10.41 7.39
C LEU A 59 -1.86 -9.96 7.47
N ILE A 60 -1.60 -8.92 8.25
CA ILE A 60 -0.27 -8.31 8.39
C ILE A 60 0.07 -8.05 9.85
N ASP A 61 1.36 -8.03 10.15
CA ASP A 61 1.92 -7.47 11.38
C ASP A 61 2.72 -6.21 11.04
N PRO A 62 2.10 -5.01 11.15
CA PRO A 62 2.68 -3.78 10.65
C PRO A 62 3.61 -3.11 11.67
N THR A 63 4.78 -2.66 11.20
CA THR A 63 5.61 -1.65 11.83
C THR A 63 5.40 -0.33 11.09
N LEU A 64 4.98 0.70 11.81
CA LEU A 64 4.74 2.05 11.27
C LEU A 64 6.05 2.84 11.28
N ILE A 65 6.47 3.38 10.14
CA ILE A 65 7.73 4.12 9.98
C ILE A 65 7.40 5.53 9.52
N GLY A 66 7.82 6.53 10.28
CA GLY A 66 7.52 7.93 9.96
C GLY A 66 7.60 8.84 11.18
N ASN A 67 7.17 10.07 11.01
CA ASN A 67 7.07 11.02 12.12
C ASN A 67 5.97 10.56 13.10
N LYS A 68 6.38 10.19 14.31
CA LYS A 68 5.49 9.66 15.37
C LYS A 68 4.37 10.62 15.73
N SER A 69 4.68 11.93 15.76
CA SER A 69 3.68 12.93 16.11
C SER A 69 2.58 13.03 15.08
N LEU A 70 2.92 13.00 13.78
CA LEU A 70 1.95 13.02 12.69
C LEU A 70 1.11 11.73 12.65
N ILE A 71 1.73 10.58 12.89
CA ILE A 71 1.03 9.29 12.96
C ILE A 71 0.04 9.29 14.12
N ALA A 72 0.47 9.77 15.30
CA ALA A 72 -0.38 9.86 16.49
C ALA A 72 -1.53 10.85 16.31
N GLU A 73 -1.29 12.00 15.68
CA GLU A 73 -2.32 12.97 15.34
C GLU A 73 -3.38 12.38 14.40
N THR A 74 -2.92 11.71 13.34
CA THR A 74 -3.82 11.03 12.39
C THR A 74 -4.66 9.96 13.08
N ALA A 75 -4.06 9.15 13.94
CA ALA A 75 -4.77 8.13 14.72
C ALA A 75 -5.81 8.76 15.66
N LYS A 76 -5.46 9.86 16.34
CA LYS A 76 -6.36 10.59 17.23
C LYS A 76 -7.57 11.14 16.48
N ASN A 77 -7.37 11.73 15.30
CA ASN A 77 -8.44 12.28 14.45
C ASN A 77 -9.44 11.19 14.02
N LEU A 78 -8.97 9.97 13.88
CA LEU A 78 -9.78 8.79 13.50
C LEU A 78 -10.33 8.01 14.70
N ASN A 79 -10.01 8.42 15.93
CA ASN A 79 -10.29 7.65 17.16
C ASN A 79 -9.75 6.20 17.10
N LEU A 80 -8.56 6.01 16.51
CA LEU A 80 -7.91 4.71 16.35
C LEU A 80 -6.86 4.49 17.45
N ASP A 81 -6.86 3.31 18.05
CA ASP A 81 -5.84 2.89 19.02
C ASP A 81 -4.63 2.30 18.31
N ILE A 82 -3.51 3.00 18.38
CA ILE A 82 -2.22 2.58 17.83
C ILE A 82 -1.21 2.18 18.93
N SER A 83 -1.62 2.06 20.20
CA SER A 83 -0.74 1.75 21.31
C SER A 83 -0.03 0.39 21.19
N LYS A 84 -0.62 -0.53 20.46
CA LYS A 84 -0.09 -1.88 20.20
C LYS A 84 0.78 -1.98 18.93
N PHE A 85 1.02 -0.86 18.26
CA PHE A 85 1.83 -0.85 17.05
C PHE A 85 3.29 -0.51 17.38
N ASN A 86 4.21 -1.21 16.73
CA ASN A 86 5.59 -0.78 16.72
C ASN A 86 5.72 0.44 15.80
N ILE A 87 6.23 1.56 16.35
CA ILE A 87 6.41 2.80 15.60
C ILE A 87 7.89 3.16 15.63
N VAL A 88 8.49 3.24 14.45
CA VAL A 88 9.87 3.65 14.23
C VAL A 88 9.88 5.11 13.78
N GLU A 89 10.54 5.98 14.56
CA GLU A 89 10.71 7.38 14.20
C GLU A 89 11.63 7.52 12.99
N SER A 90 11.32 8.44 12.09
CA SER A 90 12.17 8.83 10.98
C SER A 90 12.16 10.33 10.77
N LYS A 91 13.24 10.85 10.19
CA LYS A 91 13.48 12.29 10.03
C LYS A 91 12.67 12.88 8.87
N ASP A 92 12.60 12.15 7.77
CA ASP A 92 12.00 12.53 6.51
C ASP A 92 11.54 11.30 5.70
N GLU A 93 11.06 11.52 4.49
CA GLU A 93 10.57 10.46 3.61
C GLU A 93 11.70 9.52 3.14
N GLU A 94 12.90 10.06 2.86
CA GLU A 94 14.06 9.28 2.46
C GLU A 94 14.53 8.35 3.58
N ASP A 95 14.58 8.85 4.80
CA ASP A 95 14.94 8.08 5.98
C ASP A 95 13.90 6.98 6.24
N SER A 96 12.62 7.31 6.15
CA SER A 96 11.52 6.36 6.27
C SER A 96 11.62 5.21 5.25
N ALA A 97 11.89 5.54 3.99
CA ALA A 97 12.07 4.57 2.92
C ALA A 97 13.30 3.69 3.14
N SER A 98 14.40 4.29 3.60
CA SER A 98 15.66 3.58 3.89
C SER A 98 15.49 2.59 5.03
N ILE A 99 14.83 3.00 6.14
CA ILE A 99 14.52 2.13 7.27
C ILE A 99 13.67 0.92 6.81
N ALA A 100 12.63 1.15 5.99
CA ALA A 100 11.79 0.07 5.49
C ALA A 100 12.58 -0.93 4.62
N CYS A 101 13.45 -0.42 3.74
CA CYS A 101 14.32 -1.24 2.91
C CYS A 101 15.31 -2.05 3.76
N GLN A 102 15.89 -1.43 4.77
CA GLN A 102 16.79 -2.12 5.71
C GLN A 102 16.05 -3.22 6.47
N MET A 103 14.86 -2.96 6.99
CA MET A 103 14.04 -3.98 7.66
C MET A 103 13.74 -5.17 6.74
N SER A 104 13.54 -4.92 5.45
CA SER A 104 13.31 -5.99 4.47
C SER A 104 14.59 -6.78 4.18
N ASN A 105 15.73 -6.13 4.06
CA ASN A 105 17.03 -6.78 3.93
C ASN A 105 17.37 -7.68 5.14
N GLU A 106 17.04 -7.21 6.34
CA GLU A 106 17.22 -7.95 7.59
C GLU A 106 16.13 -9.01 7.84
N ASN A 107 15.25 -9.26 6.90
CA ASN A 107 14.10 -10.17 7.03
C ASN A 107 13.13 -9.84 8.18
N LYS A 108 13.16 -8.61 8.70
CA LYS A 108 12.21 -8.10 9.71
C LYS A 108 10.88 -7.68 9.09
N SER A 109 10.83 -7.44 7.78
CA SER A 109 9.60 -7.29 7.02
C SER A 109 9.66 -8.08 5.72
N LYS A 110 8.49 -8.53 5.27
CA LYS A 110 8.31 -9.25 4.00
C LYS A 110 7.60 -8.41 2.95
N ILE A 111 6.93 -7.34 3.40
CA ILE A 111 6.18 -6.41 2.55
C ILE A 111 6.53 -5.00 2.97
N ILE A 112 6.76 -4.12 1.99
CA ILE A 112 6.83 -2.68 2.18
C ILE A 112 5.51 -2.08 1.67
N ILE A 113 4.77 -1.42 2.55
CA ILE A 113 3.53 -0.72 2.23
C ILE A 113 3.83 0.76 2.12
N LYS A 114 3.63 1.30 0.92
CA LYS A 114 3.79 2.71 0.65
C LYS A 114 2.63 3.51 1.23
N GLY A 115 2.93 4.43 2.11
CA GLY A 115 1.99 5.42 2.62
C GLY A 115 2.08 6.76 1.89
N ASN A 116 2.10 7.85 2.66
CA ASN A 116 2.12 9.23 2.15
C ASN A 116 3.54 9.70 1.88
N LEU A 117 4.17 9.17 0.85
CA LEU A 117 5.46 9.66 0.35
C LEU A 117 5.47 9.56 -1.18
N HIS A 118 6.40 10.24 -1.82
CA HIS A 118 6.59 10.16 -3.27
C HIS A 118 7.10 8.78 -3.69
N THR A 119 6.53 8.22 -4.76
CA THR A 119 6.88 6.87 -5.23
C THR A 119 8.33 6.77 -5.65
N ASP A 120 8.89 7.83 -6.25
CA ASP A 120 10.29 7.87 -6.68
C ASP A 120 11.27 7.84 -5.50
N ILE A 121 10.92 8.40 -4.34
CA ILE A 121 11.72 8.32 -3.11
C ILE A 121 11.81 6.87 -2.63
N LEU A 122 10.66 6.19 -2.53
CA LEU A 122 10.65 4.79 -2.14
C LEU A 122 11.41 3.93 -3.14
N MET A 123 11.21 4.14 -4.45
CA MET A 123 11.86 3.36 -5.49
C MET A 123 13.38 3.59 -5.52
N ARG A 124 13.84 4.84 -5.34
CA ARG A 124 15.28 5.13 -5.23
C ARG A 124 15.92 4.40 -4.06
N SER A 125 15.26 4.38 -2.89
CA SER A 125 15.75 3.62 -1.74
C SER A 125 15.74 2.12 -2.01
N TYR A 126 14.65 1.57 -2.56
CA TYR A 126 14.52 0.16 -2.90
C TYR A 126 15.61 -0.35 -3.87
N LEU A 127 16.02 0.51 -4.82
CA LEU A 127 17.01 0.18 -5.86
C LEU A 127 18.46 0.31 -5.38
N LYS A 128 18.71 0.80 -4.16
CA LYS A 128 20.06 0.90 -3.62
C LYS A 128 20.67 -0.48 -3.40
N LYS A 129 21.88 -0.68 -3.89
CA LYS A 129 22.61 -1.96 -3.78
C LYS A 129 22.84 -2.38 -2.33
N GLU A 130 22.99 -1.43 -1.42
CA GLU A 130 23.25 -1.67 0.00
C GLU A 130 22.12 -2.48 0.69
N PHE A 131 20.88 -2.36 0.22
CA PHE A 131 19.75 -3.12 0.78
C PHE A 131 19.57 -4.50 0.16
N ASN A 132 20.27 -4.79 -0.94
CA ASN A 132 20.24 -6.12 -1.59
C ASN A 132 18.83 -6.69 -1.84
N LEU A 133 17.89 -5.83 -2.20
CA LEU A 133 16.49 -6.21 -2.42
C LEU A 133 16.21 -6.67 -3.85
N LEU A 134 17.17 -6.45 -4.76
CA LEU A 134 17.09 -6.88 -6.15
C LEU A 134 17.79 -8.22 -6.32
N ASP A 135 17.04 -9.25 -6.61
CA ASP A 135 17.54 -10.60 -6.90
C ASP A 135 17.97 -10.77 -8.38
N GLY A 136 18.66 -9.78 -8.93
CA GLY A 136 19.06 -9.76 -10.34
C GLY A 136 17.92 -9.67 -11.34
N ARG A 137 16.67 -9.66 -10.88
CA ARG A 137 15.46 -9.56 -11.70
C ARG A 137 14.99 -8.13 -11.87
N ARG A 138 14.24 -7.88 -12.92
CA ARG A 138 13.59 -6.58 -13.12
C ARG A 138 12.37 -6.47 -12.22
N LEU A 139 12.12 -5.26 -11.73
CA LEU A 139 10.87 -4.96 -11.05
C LEU A 139 9.70 -5.05 -12.03
N SER A 140 8.62 -5.61 -11.57
CA SER A 140 7.35 -5.67 -12.27
C SER A 140 6.24 -5.27 -11.31
N HIS A 141 5.09 -4.84 -11.81
CA HIS A 141 3.92 -4.61 -10.99
C HIS A 141 2.73 -5.40 -11.52
N ILE A 142 1.82 -5.76 -10.63
CA ILE A 142 0.64 -6.52 -10.96
C ILE A 142 -0.58 -5.83 -10.36
N TRP A 143 -1.57 -5.55 -11.21
CA TRP A 143 -2.91 -5.19 -10.80
C TRP A 143 -3.80 -6.42 -10.82
N HIS A 144 -4.43 -6.72 -9.70
CA HIS A 144 -5.51 -7.70 -9.60
C HIS A 144 -6.83 -6.94 -9.60
N MET A 145 -7.65 -7.14 -10.62
CA MET A 145 -8.91 -6.43 -10.81
C MET A 145 -10.07 -7.41 -10.80
N THR A 146 -11.10 -7.06 -10.04
CA THR A 146 -12.40 -7.75 -10.07
C THR A 146 -13.49 -6.74 -10.43
N ALA A 147 -14.43 -7.15 -11.25
CA ALA A 147 -15.62 -6.37 -11.58
C ALA A 147 -16.83 -7.30 -11.69
N PRO A 148 -18.03 -6.82 -11.38
CA PRO A 148 -19.26 -7.66 -11.46
C PRO A 148 -19.48 -8.30 -12.81
N GLN A 149 -18.97 -7.67 -13.88
CA GLN A 149 -19.09 -8.15 -15.26
C GLN A 149 -18.06 -9.22 -15.62
N LEU A 150 -17.01 -9.37 -14.83
CA LEU A 150 -15.93 -10.31 -15.09
C LEU A 150 -16.22 -11.64 -14.40
N LYS A 151 -16.28 -12.73 -15.18
CA LYS A 151 -16.42 -14.09 -14.63
C LYS A 151 -15.17 -14.58 -13.89
N LYS A 152 -14.01 -13.97 -14.16
CA LYS A 152 -12.72 -14.28 -13.56
C LYS A 152 -11.96 -12.97 -13.28
N PRO A 153 -11.06 -12.93 -12.28
CA PRO A 153 -10.22 -11.77 -12.07
C PRO A 153 -9.33 -11.50 -13.28
N LEU A 154 -9.10 -10.21 -13.54
CA LEU A 154 -8.17 -9.73 -14.56
C LEU A 154 -6.86 -9.31 -13.91
N PHE A 155 -5.75 -9.84 -14.40
CA PHE A 155 -4.42 -9.42 -14.00
C PHE A 155 -3.81 -8.53 -15.09
N ILE A 156 -3.38 -7.33 -14.72
CA ILE A 156 -2.67 -6.41 -15.60
C ILE A 156 -1.27 -6.21 -15.03
N THR A 157 -0.26 -6.43 -15.84
CA THR A 157 1.14 -6.31 -15.41
C THR A 157 1.91 -5.35 -16.32
N ASP A 158 2.95 -4.72 -15.76
CA ASP A 158 3.89 -3.84 -16.47
C ASP A 158 3.27 -2.63 -17.20
N GLY A 159 2.16 -2.11 -16.71
CA GLY A 159 1.56 -0.90 -17.25
C GLY A 159 2.34 0.39 -16.94
N ALA A 160 3.32 0.37 -16.02
CA ALA A 160 4.00 1.58 -15.56
C ALA A 160 5.51 1.46 -15.29
N LEU A 161 6.05 0.27 -15.01
CA LEU A 161 7.45 0.12 -14.60
C LEU A 161 8.41 -0.20 -15.77
N ASN A 162 7.94 -0.86 -16.79
CA ASN A 162 8.76 -1.25 -17.94
C ASN A 162 8.27 -0.56 -19.22
N VAL A 163 9.18 0.13 -19.92
CA VAL A 163 8.85 0.88 -21.13
C VAL A 163 8.43 -0.04 -22.28
N LEU A 164 9.06 -1.21 -22.39
CA LEU A 164 8.76 -2.24 -23.40
C LEU A 164 8.70 -3.59 -22.70
N PRO A 165 7.54 -3.94 -22.10
CA PRO A 165 7.39 -5.21 -21.41
C PRO A 165 7.39 -6.37 -22.41
N ARG A 166 8.36 -7.27 -22.28
CA ARG A 166 8.47 -8.48 -23.10
C ARG A 166 8.28 -9.70 -22.22
N VAL A 167 7.71 -10.77 -22.78
CA VAL A 167 7.40 -12.00 -22.02
C VAL A 167 8.66 -12.69 -21.49
N ASP A 168 9.77 -12.59 -22.22
CA ASP A 168 11.07 -13.16 -21.86
C ASP A 168 11.80 -12.43 -20.72
N ILE A 169 11.26 -11.27 -20.28
CA ILE A 169 11.86 -10.46 -19.20
C ILE A 169 11.04 -10.55 -17.89
N LYS A 170 9.97 -11.32 -17.88
CA LYS A 170 9.07 -11.46 -16.73
C LYS A 170 9.39 -12.65 -15.85
#